data_6dfc646dfcc47a13254ed203c08d4297
#
_entry.id   6dfc646dfcc47a13254ed203c08d4297
#
_cell.length_a   1.000
_cell.length_b   1.000
_cell.length_c   1.000
_cell.angle_alpha   90.00
_cell.angle_beta   90.00
_cell.angle_gamma   90.00
#
_symmetry.space_group_name_H-M   'P 1'
#
loop_
_entity.id
_entity.type
_entity.pdbx_description
1 polymer ?
#
loop_
_entity_poly.entity_id
_entity_poly.type
_entity_poly.pdbx_seq_one_letter_code
_entity_poly.pdbx_strand_id
1 'polypeptide(L)'
;MAKQPRGELVVVGFNYDLLETKLADKVRSAADRIRERVKKTVEDIIEVGNDLLAVKEALPHGQFLPWLKAEFGWSERSAQNFMSVAEQFKSAKIADLPIQPSAAYLLAAPSVPDEAREKAVEKAEAGEEITFAAAREIVAEVRKKKRPRRQKTMPAEKLAGRLVTVLERYRDRWEPKELAVLARQLRKFADSLDGQRGGRRAKKE
;
A
#
# COMPACT_ATOMS: atom_id res chain seq x y z
N MET A 1 -53.41 -9.82 -16.94
CA MET A 1 -52.36 -9.60 -15.93
C MET A 1 -51.65 -8.29 -16.24
N ALA A 2 -51.98 -7.23 -15.51
CA ALA A 2 -51.43 -5.89 -15.71
C ALA A 2 -50.03 -5.81 -15.08
N LYS A 3 -49.05 -5.38 -15.89
CA LYS A 3 -47.65 -5.17 -15.50
C LYS A 3 -47.59 -3.92 -14.61
N GLN A 4 -47.25 -4.06 -13.35
CA GLN A 4 -47.01 -2.92 -12.43
C GLN A 4 -45.87 -2.06 -12.97
N PRO A 5 -46.00 -0.72 -12.96
CA PRO A 5 -44.92 0.17 -13.33
C PRO A 5 -43.79 0.05 -12.29
N ARG A 6 -42.56 -0.16 -12.77
CA ARG A 6 -41.36 -0.05 -11.93
C ARG A 6 -41.30 1.38 -11.39
N GLY A 7 -41.36 1.51 -10.08
CA GLY A 7 -41.23 2.79 -9.42
C GLY A 7 -39.97 3.51 -9.88
N GLU A 8 -40.12 4.71 -10.41
CA GLU A 8 -39.06 5.66 -10.61
C GLU A 8 -38.36 5.86 -9.26
N LEU A 9 -37.08 5.49 -9.20
CA LEU A 9 -36.24 5.89 -8.10
C LEU A 9 -36.14 7.42 -8.15
N VAL A 10 -36.93 8.09 -7.32
CA VAL A 10 -36.74 9.52 -7.07
C VAL A 10 -35.34 9.62 -6.46
N VAL A 11 -34.39 10.09 -7.22
CA VAL A 11 -33.08 10.48 -6.72
C VAL A 11 -33.32 11.71 -5.85
N VAL A 12 -33.49 11.47 -4.56
CA VAL A 12 -33.56 12.56 -3.57
C VAL A 12 -32.16 13.15 -3.53
N GLY A 13 -32.00 14.31 -4.16
CA GLY A 13 -30.76 15.05 -4.15
C GLY A 13 -30.33 15.42 -2.73
N PHE A 14 -29.09 15.82 -2.53
CA PHE A 14 -28.60 16.31 -1.25
C PHE A 14 -29.36 17.58 -0.87
N ASN A 15 -29.88 17.64 0.38
CA ASN A 15 -30.62 18.80 0.84
C ASN A 15 -29.65 19.92 1.27
N TYR A 16 -29.40 20.87 0.38
CA TYR A 16 -28.55 22.05 0.61
C TYR A 16 -29.15 23.06 1.60
N ASP A 17 -30.46 23.01 1.83
CA ASP A 17 -31.14 23.95 2.74
C ASP A 17 -30.77 23.72 4.22
N LEU A 18 -30.14 22.58 4.51
CA LEU A 18 -29.57 22.28 5.84
C LEU A 18 -28.24 22.98 6.10
N LEU A 19 -27.66 23.64 5.10
CA LEU A 19 -26.39 24.33 5.19
C LEU A 19 -26.61 25.84 5.20
N GLU A 20 -25.67 26.56 5.82
CA GLU A 20 -25.58 28.01 5.68
C GLU A 20 -25.41 28.37 4.19
N THR A 21 -26.05 29.45 3.71
CA THR A 21 -26.11 29.83 2.29
C THR A 21 -24.74 29.85 1.62
N LYS A 22 -23.74 30.48 2.23
CA LYS A 22 -22.36 30.53 1.69
C LYS A 22 -21.74 29.17 1.56
N LEU A 23 -22.01 28.27 2.51
CA LEU A 23 -21.53 26.91 2.51
C LEU A 23 -22.24 26.08 1.45
N ALA A 24 -23.55 26.21 1.33
CA ALA A 24 -24.38 25.58 0.30
C ALA A 24 -23.87 25.90 -1.10
N ASP A 25 -23.60 27.18 -1.38
CA ASP A 25 -23.08 27.64 -2.68
C ASP A 25 -21.68 27.08 -2.96
N LYS A 26 -20.79 27.09 -1.96
CA LYS A 26 -19.45 26.51 -2.08
C LYS A 26 -19.51 25.01 -2.41
N VAL A 27 -20.34 24.27 -1.70
CA VAL A 27 -20.46 22.79 -1.87
C VAL A 27 -21.13 22.46 -3.20
N ARG A 28 -22.14 23.24 -3.62
CA ARG A 28 -22.81 23.07 -4.93
C ARG A 28 -21.86 23.33 -6.08
N SER A 29 -21.08 24.43 -6.01
CA SER A 29 -20.06 24.76 -7.03
C SER A 29 -18.97 23.68 -7.10
N ALA A 30 -18.58 23.09 -5.99
CA ALA A 30 -17.62 21.98 -5.98
C ALA A 30 -18.21 20.74 -6.68
N ALA A 31 -19.48 20.41 -6.41
CA ALA A 31 -20.14 19.29 -7.07
C ALA A 31 -20.18 19.45 -8.61
N ASP A 32 -20.43 20.66 -9.08
CA ASP A 32 -20.47 20.97 -10.52
C ASP A 32 -19.09 20.82 -11.18
N ARG A 33 -18.03 21.35 -10.55
CA ARG A 33 -16.65 21.15 -11.03
C ARG A 33 -16.26 19.68 -11.07
N ILE A 34 -16.60 18.90 -10.04
CA ILE A 34 -16.34 17.46 -10.01
C ILE A 34 -17.04 16.75 -11.16
N ARG A 35 -18.31 17.05 -11.45
CA ARG A 35 -19.04 16.43 -12.58
C ARG A 35 -18.39 16.73 -13.93
N GLU A 36 -17.87 17.93 -14.10
CA GLU A 36 -17.21 18.33 -15.33
C GLU A 36 -15.90 17.58 -15.57
N ARG A 37 -15.14 17.30 -14.52
CA ARG A 37 -13.77 16.76 -14.58
C ARG A 37 -13.64 15.23 -14.51
N VAL A 38 -14.63 14.53 -14.07
CA VAL A 38 -14.57 13.05 -13.79
C VAL A 38 -14.05 12.16 -14.93
N LYS A 39 -13.65 12.67 -16.08
CA LYS A 39 -13.48 11.82 -17.26
C LYS A 39 -12.11 11.80 -17.95
N LYS A 40 -11.07 12.55 -17.56
CA LYS A 40 -10.03 12.78 -18.57
C LYS A 40 -8.57 12.47 -18.20
N THR A 41 -8.00 13.02 -17.15
CA THR A 41 -6.54 12.96 -16.90
C THR A 41 -6.20 12.76 -15.44
N VAL A 42 -4.91 12.56 -15.11
CA VAL A 42 -4.44 12.54 -13.72
C VAL A 42 -4.65 13.91 -13.07
N GLU A 43 -4.54 14.98 -13.83
CA GLU A 43 -4.87 16.35 -13.37
C GLU A 43 -6.32 16.45 -12.90
N ASP A 44 -7.28 16.01 -13.75
CA ASP A 44 -8.70 16.00 -13.38
C ASP A 44 -8.94 15.19 -12.09
N ILE A 45 -8.24 14.05 -11.92
CA ILE A 45 -8.32 13.23 -10.71
C ILE A 45 -7.84 14.00 -9.48
N ILE A 46 -6.74 14.73 -9.60
CA ILE A 46 -6.17 15.55 -8.52
C ILE A 46 -7.13 16.67 -8.15
N GLU A 47 -7.67 17.38 -9.14
CA GLU A 47 -8.60 18.49 -8.91
C GLU A 47 -9.91 18.01 -8.28
N VAL A 48 -10.48 16.91 -8.77
CA VAL A 48 -11.64 16.25 -8.13
C VAL A 48 -11.31 15.87 -6.69
N GLY A 49 -10.13 15.32 -6.44
CA GLY A 49 -9.67 14.95 -5.10
C GLY A 49 -9.56 16.16 -4.17
N ASN A 50 -9.04 17.28 -4.67
CA ASN A 50 -8.95 18.54 -3.92
C ASN A 50 -10.33 19.13 -3.60
N ASP A 51 -11.26 19.11 -4.56
CA ASP A 51 -12.63 19.56 -4.33
C ASP A 51 -13.34 18.68 -3.29
N LEU A 52 -13.16 17.35 -3.35
CA LEU A 52 -13.70 16.42 -2.35
C LEU A 52 -13.13 16.66 -0.95
N LEU A 53 -11.83 16.92 -0.83
CA LEU A 53 -11.18 17.26 0.45
C LEU A 53 -11.74 18.56 1.01
N ALA A 54 -11.88 19.60 0.18
CA ALA A 54 -12.43 20.87 0.59
C ALA A 54 -13.90 20.78 1.05
N VAL A 55 -14.71 19.99 0.37
CA VAL A 55 -16.11 19.74 0.77
C VAL A 55 -16.18 18.93 2.06
N LYS A 56 -15.33 17.89 2.20
CA LYS A 56 -15.28 17.05 3.40
C LYS A 56 -14.92 17.87 4.65
N GLU A 57 -14.01 18.83 4.52
CA GLU A 57 -13.63 19.74 5.60
C GLU A 57 -14.73 20.77 5.93
N ALA A 58 -15.46 21.22 4.91
CA ALA A 58 -16.47 22.26 5.04
C ALA A 58 -17.82 21.74 5.57
N LEU A 59 -18.17 20.49 5.29
CA LEU A 59 -19.43 19.90 5.73
C LEU A 59 -19.40 19.48 7.20
N PRO A 60 -20.53 19.64 7.93
CA PRO A 60 -20.68 19.07 9.26
C PRO A 60 -20.40 17.58 9.29
N HIS A 61 -19.91 17.09 10.46
CA HIS A 61 -19.59 15.69 10.64
C HIS A 61 -20.76 14.77 10.25
N GLY A 62 -20.47 13.75 9.46
CA GLY A 62 -21.44 12.75 9.00
C GLY A 62 -22.19 13.14 7.72
N GLN A 63 -22.09 14.36 7.21
CA GLN A 63 -22.82 14.79 6.01
C GLN A 63 -22.10 14.55 4.69
N PHE A 64 -20.81 14.29 4.71
CA PHE A 64 -20.03 14.08 3.50
C PHE A 64 -20.48 12.84 2.69
N LEU A 65 -20.69 11.70 3.33
CA LEU A 65 -21.11 10.47 2.63
C LEU A 65 -22.53 10.56 2.05
N PRO A 66 -23.54 11.08 2.77
CA PRO A 66 -24.84 11.36 2.20
C PRO A 66 -24.79 12.28 0.98
N TRP A 67 -24.00 13.37 1.06
CA TRP A 67 -23.79 14.29 -0.05
C TRP A 67 -23.15 13.58 -1.26
N LEU A 68 -22.07 12.84 -1.04
CA LEU A 68 -21.35 12.11 -2.08
C LEU A 68 -22.28 11.13 -2.84
N LYS A 69 -23.14 10.42 -2.08
CA LYS A 69 -24.07 9.47 -2.64
C LYS A 69 -25.20 10.15 -3.43
N ALA A 70 -25.71 11.27 -2.91
CA ALA A 70 -26.81 12.02 -3.53
C ALA A 70 -26.38 12.71 -4.83
N GLU A 71 -25.18 13.31 -4.85
CA GLU A 71 -24.68 14.07 -5.98
C GLU A 71 -24.10 13.21 -7.12
N PHE A 72 -23.39 12.13 -6.76
CA PHE A 72 -22.61 11.32 -7.73
C PHE A 72 -22.99 9.85 -7.74
N GLY A 73 -23.73 9.35 -6.76
CA GLY A 73 -23.97 7.92 -6.57
C GLY A 73 -22.70 7.13 -6.20
N TRP A 74 -21.63 7.82 -5.76
CA TRP A 74 -20.34 7.20 -5.48
C TRP A 74 -20.29 6.52 -4.13
N SER A 75 -19.46 5.48 -4.06
CA SER A 75 -19.06 4.85 -2.80
C SER A 75 -17.99 5.70 -2.10
N GLU A 76 -17.89 5.55 -0.78
CA GLU A 76 -16.79 6.13 0.01
C GLU A 76 -15.42 5.77 -0.55
N ARG A 77 -15.25 4.52 -1.00
CA ARG A 77 -14.00 4.05 -1.60
C ARG A 77 -13.63 4.81 -2.87
N SER A 78 -14.63 5.14 -3.71
CA SER A 78 -14.37 5.91 -4.93
C SER A 78 -13.86 7.31 -4.59
N ALA A 79 -14.51 8.00 -3.65
CA ALA A 79 -14.06 9.31 -3.20
C ALA A 79 -12.69 9.25 -2.52
N GLN A 80 -12.43 8.22 -1.69
CA GLN A 80 -11.15 8.02 -1.04
C GLN A 80 -10.01 7.85 -2.04
N ASN A 81 -10.24 7.18 -3.18
CA ASN A 81 -9.23 7.04 -4.22
C ASN A 81 -8.84 8.41 -4.81
N PHE A 82 -9.80 9.28 -5.14
CA PHE A 82 -9.54 10.63 -5.64
C PHE A 82 -8.79 11.47 -4.59
N MET A 83 -9.30 11.50 -3.36
CA MET A 83 -8.68 12.26 -2.27
C MET A 83 -7.24 11.79 -2.00
N SER A 84 -6.99 10.48 -2.01
CA SER A 84 -5.64 9.94 -1.80
C SER A 84 -4.68 10.36 -2.90
N VAL A 85 -5.11 10.39 -4.17
CA VAL A 85 -4.27 10.90 -5.28
C VAL A 85 -3.94 12.38 -5.03
N ALA A 86 -4.93 13.21 -4.72
CA ALA A 86 -4.72 14.62 -4.43
C ALA A 86 -3.78 14.87 -3.25
N GLU A 87 -3.90 14.08 -2.17
CA GLU A 87 -3.04 14.20 -0.98
C GLU A 87 -1.60 13.77 -1.25
N GLN A 88 -1.41 12.66 -1.95
CA GLN A 88 -0.08 12.09 -2.15
C GLN A 88 0.74 12.82 -3.21
N PHE A 89 0.06 13.50 -4.13
CA PHE A 89 0.70 14.16 -5.26
C PHE A 89 0.59 15.69 -5.24
N LYS A 90 0.31 16.27 -4.09
CA LYS A 90 0.15 17.74 -3.90
C LYS A 90 1.31 18.58 -4.41
N SER A 91 2.54 18.09 -4.35
CA SER A 91 3.76 18.84 -4.68
C SER A 91 4.37 18.46 -6.02
N ALA A 92 3.90 17.41 -6.66
CA ALA A 92 4.45 16.98 -7.92
C ALA A 92 3.64 17.57 -9.09
N LYS A 93 4.32 18.14 -10.07
CA LYS A 93 3.72 18.54 -11.35
C LYS A 93 3.37 17.33 -12.20
N ILE A 94 2.52 16.44 -11.64
CA ILE A 94 2.17 15.16 -12.27
C ILE A 94 1.20 15.35 -13.42
N ALA A 95 0.50 16.48 -13.44
CA ALA A 95 -0.50 16.78 -14.46
C ALA A 95 0.02 16.57 -15.88
N ASP A 96 1.27 16.96 -16.11
CA ASP A 96 1.93 16.88 -17.43
C ASP A 96 2.75 15.59 -17.62
N LEU A 97 2.80 14.71 -16.63
CA LEU A 97 3.61 13.49 -16.71
C LEU A 97 2.82 12.33 -17.36
N PRO A 98 3.49 11.46 -18.09
CA PRO A 98 2.87 10.31 -18.75
C PRO A 98 2.53 9.20 -17.73
N ILE A 99 1.64 9.51 -16.80
CA ILE A 99 1.15 8.58 -15.76
C ILE A 99 -0.30 8.24 -16.06
N GLN A 100 -0.61 6.95 -16.19
CA GLN A 100 -1.99 6.51 -16.38
C GLN A 100 -2.83 6.68 -15.11
N PRO A 101 -4.12 7.03 -15.18
CA PRO A 101 -5.01 7.16 -14.02
C PRO A 101 -5.00 5.94 -13.09
N SER A 102 -4.98 4.74 -13.65
CA SER A 102 -4.91 3.49 -12.90
C SER A 102 -3.60 3.33 -12.12
N ALA A 103 -2.49 3.83 -12.67
CA ALA A 103 -1.19 3.87 -11.98
C ALA A 103 -1.20 4.88 -10.85
N ALA A 104 -1.78 6.07 -11.05
CA ALA A 104 -1.92 7.09 -10.03
C ALA A 104 -2.71 6.59 -8.82
N TYR A 105 -3.83 5.92 -9.02
CA TYR A 105 -4.60 5.29 -7.93
C TYR A 105 -3.81 4.23 -7.17
N LEU A 106 -3.03 3.40 -7.88
CA LEU A 106 -2.18 2.39 -7.24
C LEU A 106 -1.10 3.05 -6.36
N LEU A 107 -0.41 4.05 -6.91
CA LEU A 107 0.69 4.74 -6.24
C LEU A 107 0.20 5.57 -5.05
N ALA A 108 -1.00 6.14 -5.11
CA ALA A 108 -1.60 6.91 -4.03
C ALA A 108 -2.10 6.06 -2.86
N ALA A 109 -2.15 4.73 -2.98
CA ALA A 109 -2.63 3.89 -1.90
C ALA A 109 -1.78 4.04 -0.63
N PRO A 110 -2.38 4.14 0.58
CA PRO A 110 -1.66 4.37 1.85
C PRO A 110 -0.59 3.32 2.16
N SER A 111 -0.73 2.13 1.60
CA SER A 111 0.23 1.03 1.78
C SER A 111 1.45 1.12 0.88
N VAL A 112 1.51 2.07 -0.05
CA VAL A 112 2.63 2.25 -0.98
C VAL A 112 3.68 3.13 -0.32
N PRO A 113 4.97 2.72 -0.29
CA PRO A 113 6.05 3.55 0.24
C PRO A 113 6.27 4.81 -0.59
N ASP A 114 6.63 5.93 0.06
CA ASP A 114 6.95 7.20 -0.60
C ASP A 114 8.04 7.04 -1.67
N GLU A 115 9.09 6.27 -1.36
CA GLU A 115 10.17 5.93 -2.29
C GLU A 115 9.66 5.33 -3.63
N ALA A 116 8.56 4.59 -3.60
CA ALA A 116 7.98 4.04 -4.82
C ALA A 116 7.24 5.11 -5.64
N ARG A 117 6.63 6.09 -4.97
CA ARG A 117 6.01 7.26 -5.62
C ARG A 117 7.07 8.15 -6.26
N GLU A 118 8.11 8.49 -5.51
CA GLU A 118 9.23 9.29 -6.00
C GLU A 118 9.87 8.65 -7.22
N LYS A 119 10.16 7.35 -7.17
CA LYS A 119 10.73 6.61 -8.30
C LYS A 119 9.81 6.58 -9.52
N ALA A 120 8.49 6.51 -9.32
CA ALA A 120 7.54 6.54 -10.43
C ALA A 120 7.48 7.92 -11.08
N VAL A 121 7.53 8.99 -10.28
CA VAL A 121 7.61 10.37 -10.77
C VAL A 121 8.90 10.63 -11.54
N GLU A 122 10.06 10.23 -10.99
CA GLU A 122 11.36 10.35 -11.63
C GLU A 122 11.39 9.67 -13.02
N LYS A 123 10.84 8.47 -13.12
CA LYS A 123 10.73 7.77 -14.42
C LYS A 123 9.80 8.48 -15.39
N ALA A 124 8.69 9.01 -14.92
CA ALA A 124 7.76 9.78 -15.74
C ALA A 124 8.38 11.10 -16.22
N GLU A 125 9.15 11.79 -15.38
CA GLU A 125 9.94 12.98 -15.75
C GLU A 125 11.01 12.67 -16.81
N ALA A 126 11.56 11.45 -16.78
CA ALA A 126 12.47 10.96 -17.82
C ALA A 126 11.75 10.57 -19.14
N GLY A 127 10.41 10.71 -19.20
CA GLY A 127 9.60 10.42 -20.38
C GLY A 127 9.10 8.97 -20.47
N GLU A 128 9.29 8.14 -19.44
CA GLU A 128 8.73 6.79 -19.39
C GLU A 128 7.22 6.85 -19.07
N GLU A 129 6.40 6.16 -19.86
CA GLU A 129 4.97 6.03 -19.55
C GLU A 129 4.77 5.10 -18.33
N ILE A 130 4.14 5.62 -17.29
CA ILE A 130 3.83 4.85 -16.08
C ILE A 130 2.45 4.22 -16.20
N THR A 131 2.42 3.02 -16.74
CA THR A 131 1.22 2.17 -16.78
C THR A 131 0.95 1.53 -15.41
N PHE A 132 -0.24 0.94 -15.23
CA PHE A 132 -0.55 0.16 -14.02
C PHE A 132 0.46 -0.96 -13.76
N ALA A 133 0.93 -1.64 -14.82
CA ALA A 133 1.93 -2.71 -14.71
C ALA A 133 3.27 -2.16 -14.24
N ALA A 134 3.76 -1.07 -14.83
CA ALA A 134 5.00 -0.41 -14.44
C ALA A 134 4.95 0.08 -12.98
N ALA A 135 3.86 0.73 -12.56
CA ALA A 135 3.67 1.15 -11.17
C ALA A 135 3.70 -0.03 -10.20
N ARG A 136 3.06 -1.15 -10.55
CA ARG A 136 3.07 -2.38 -9.73
C ARG A 136 4.46 -2.97 -9.58
N GLU A 137 5.27 -2.95 -10.63
CA GLU A 137 6.66 -3.41 -10.59
C GLU A 137 7.53 -2.52 -9.71
N ILE A 138 7.43 -1.20 -9.85
CA ILE A 138 8.14 -0.23 -9.00
C ILE A 138 7.82 -0.48 -7.52
N VAL A 139 6.54 -0.59 -7.16
CA VAL A 139 6.12 -0.87 -5.79
C VAL A 139 6.66 -2.21 -5.29
N ALA A 140 6.64 -3.25 -6.12
CA ALA A 140 7.15 -4.57 -5.76
C ALA A 140 8.67 -4.55 -5.54
N GLU A 141 9.43 -3.82 -6.36
CA GLU A 141 10.88 -3.66 -6.23
C GLU A 141 11.24 -2.97 -4.91
N VAL A 142 10.61 -1.83 -4.60
CA VAL A 142 10.85 -1.07 -3.37
C VAL A 142 10.50 -1.92 -2.14
N ARG A 143 9.37 -2.64 -2.18
CA ARG A 143 8.98 -3.55 -1.09
C ARG A 143 9.95 -4.72 -0.90
N LYS A 144 10.52 -5.25 -1.98
CA LYS A 144 11.55 -6.30 -1.90
C LYS A 144 12.84 -5.78 -1.25
N LYS A 145 13.27 -4.55 -1.57
CA LYS A 145 14.43 -3.91 -0.94
C LYS A 145 14.22 -3.69 0.57
N LYS A 146 13.04 -3.28 0.98
CA LYS A 146 12.70 -3.03 2.42
C LYS A 146 12.44 -4.30 3.23
N ARG A 147 12.11 -5.43 2.59
CA ARG A 147 12.01 -6.70 3.30
C ARG A 147 13.42 -7.23 3.52
N PRO A 148 13.94 -7.28 4.77
CA PRO A 148 15.15 -8.02 5.03
C PRO A 148 14.92 -9.43 4.47
N ARG A 149 15.85 -9.88 3.63
CA ARG A 149 15.81 -11.22 3.05
C ARG A 149 15.75 -12.18 4.23
N ARG A 150 14.54 -12.57 4.62
CA ARG A 150 14.34 -13.56 5.67
C ARG A 150 15.01 -14.81 5.13
N GLN A 151 16.28 -14.98 5.52
CA GLN A 151 16.97 -16.23 5.27
C GLN A 151 16.01 -17.29 5.79
N LYS A 152 15.51 -18.14 4.89
CA LYS A 152 14.77 -19.33 5.30
C LYS A 152 15.79 -20.14 6.11
N THR A 153 15.84 -19.85 7.40
CA THR A 153 16.65 -20.65 8.33
C THR A 153 16.09 -22.04 8.26
N MET A 154 16.94 -22.94 7.81
CA MET A 154 16.59 -24.36 7.79
C MET A 154 16.23 -24.76 9.23
N PRO A 155 15.12 -25.47 9.46
CA PRO A 155 14.80 -25.98 10.81
C PRO A 155 16.02 -26.67 11.41
N ALA A 156 16.28 -26.43 12.71
CA ALA A 156 17.47 -26.89 13.38
C ALA A 156 17.65 -28.42 13.26
N GLU A 157 16.55 -29.19 13.37
CA GLU A 157 16.54 -30.63 13.15
C GLU A 157 17.03 -31.04 11.77
N LYS A 158 16.56 -30.33 10.72
CA LYS A 158 16.93 -30.61 9.34
C LYS A 158 18.40 -30.27 9.08
N LEU A 159 18.90 -29.20 9.73
CA LEU A 159 20.31 -28.81 9.67
C LEU A 159 21.17 -29.84 10.39
N ALA A 160 20.77 -30.25 11.60
CA ALA A 160 21.48 -31.27 12.38
C ALA A 160 21.56 -32.59 11.62
N GLY A 161 20.46 -33.08 11.03
CA GLY A 161 20.44 -34.29 10.21
C GLY A 161 21.41 -34.21 9.03
N ARG A 162 21.46 -33.06 8.33
CA ARG A 162 22.44 -32.85 7.25
C ARG A 162 23.88 -32.86 7.72
N LEU A 163 24.16 -32.23 8.86
CA LEU A 163 25.50 -32.26 9.45
C LEU A 163 25.93 -33.67 9.80
N VAL A 164 25.07 -34.44 10.46
CA VAL A 164 25.35 -35.86 10.80
C VAL A 164 25.64 -36.66 9.52
N THR A 165 24.79 -36.55 8.49
CA THR A 165 25.00 -37.28 7.23
C THR A 165 26.34 -36.91 6.57
N VAL A 166 26.75 -35.64 6.62
CA VAL A 166 28.05 -35.20 6.09
C VAL A 166 29.19 -35.79 6.92
N LEU A 167 29.11 -35.72 8.24
CA LEU A 167 30.11 -36.26 9.14
C LEU A 167 30.28 -37.78 8.98
N GLU A 168 29.19 -38.54 8.87
CA GLU A 168 29.20 -39.98 8.62
C GLU A 168 29.89 -40.33 7.32
N ARG A 169 29.61 -39.57 6.24
CA ARG A 169 30.22 -39.81 4.91
C ARG A 169 31.74 -39.69 4.92
N TYR A 170 32.28 -38.82 5.77
CA TYR A 170 33.72 -38.54 5.81
C TYR A 170 34.42 -39.22 6.98
N ARG A 171 33.70 -39.79 7.96
CA ARG A 171 34.24 -40.39 9.19
C ARG A 171 35.39 -41.36 8.92
N ASP A 172 35.22 -42.24 7.94
CA ASP A 172 36.18 -43.30 7.64
C ASP A 172 37.39 -42.81 6.81
N ARG A 173 37.40 -41.54 6.42
CA ARG A 173 38.49 -40.88 5.68
C ARG A 173 39.40 -40.05 6.55
N TRP A 174 39.02 -39.80 7.81
CA TRP A 174 39.79 -39.00 8.75
C TRP A 174 40.54 -39.88 9.72
N GLU A 175 41.82 -39.40 10.00
CA GLU A 175 42.59 -40.05 11.05
C GLU A 175 42.02 -39.80 12.44
N PRO A 176 42.32 -40.68 13.42
CA PRO A 176 41.82 -40.54 14.80
C PRO A 176 42.14 -39.18 15.45
N LYS A 177 43.24 -38.55 15.09
CA LYS A 177 43.65 -37.21 15.56
C LYS A 177 42.71 -36.13 15.02
N GLU A 178 42.34 -36.21 13.75
CA GLU A 178 41.44 -35.25 13.07
C GLU A 178 40.01 -35.39 13.65
N LEU A 179 39.53 -36.58 13.86
CA LEU A 179 38.25 -36.83 14.53
C LEU A 179 38.19 -36.26 15.95
N ALA A 180 39.32 -36.35 16.72
CA ALA A 180 39.40 -35.75 18.04
C ALA A 180 39.32 -34.19 17.99
N VAL A 181 39.92 -33.58 17.01
CA VAL A 181 39.85 -32.10 16.78
C VAL A 181 38.42 -31.70 16.44
N LEU A 182 37.77 -32.43 15.53
CA LEU A 182 36.40 -32.18 15.13
C LEU A 182 35.43 -32.32 16.33
N ALA A 183 35.56 -33.38 17.09
CA ALA A 183 34.74 -33.60 18.28
C ALA A 183 34.89 -32.47 19.32
N ARG A 184 36.10 -31.94 19.49
CA ARG A 184 36.36 -30.81 20.37
C ARG A 184 35.68 -29.52 19.87
N GLN A 185 35.71 -29.24 18.55
CA GLN A 185 35.07 -28.07 17.97
C GLN A 185 33.54 -28.16 18.06
N LEU A 186 32.96 -29.32 17.79
CA LEU A 186 31.52 -29.52 17.89
C LEU A 186 31.04 -29.36 19.35
N ARG A 187 31.78 -29.84 20.35
CA ARG A 187 31.45 -29.60 21.77
C ARG A 187 31.48 -28.12 22.11
N LYS A 188 32.56 -27.40 21.74
CA LYS A 188 32.62 -25.93 21.96
C LYS A 188 31.44 -25.19 21.35
N PHE A 189 31.05 -25.60 20.16
CA PHE A 189 29.89 -24.98 19.47
C PHE A 189 28.59 -25.29 20.22
N ALA A 190 28.38 -26.53 20.65
CA ALA A 190 27.21 -26.93 21.44
C ALA A 190 27.14 -26.15 22.77
N ASP A 191 28.25 -26.03 23.51
CA ASP A 191 28.33 -25.27 24.76
C ASP A 191 27.98 -23.77 24.51
N SER A 192 28.39 -23.20 23.38
CA SER A 192 28.09 -21.81 23.04
C SER A 192 26.57 -21.60 22.78
N LEU A 193 25.87 -22.59 22.26
CA LEU A 193 24.42 -22.53 22.02
C LEU A 193 23.64 -22.62 23.35
N ASP A 194 24.10 -23.43 24.27
CA ASP A 194 23.47 -23.59 25.61
C ASP A 194 23.69 -22.33 26.47
N GLY A 195 24.86 -21.68 26.40
CA GLY A 195 25.13 -20.42 27.08
C GLY A 195 24.22 -19.27 26.63
N GLN A 196 23.78 -19.24 25.35
CA GLN A 196 22.83 -18.24 24.85
C GLN A 196 21.39 -18.45 25.33
N ARG A 197 21.02 -19.67 25.75
CA ARG A 197 19.70 -19.95 26.34
C ARG A 197 19.56 -19.39 27.77
N GLY A 198 20.64 -19.35 28.55
CA GLY A 198 20.66 -18.78 29.91
C GLY A 198 20.44 -17.26 29.96
N GLY A 199 21.02 -16.52 29.00
CA GLY A 199 20.93 -15.05 28.95
C GLY A 199 19.57 -14.47 28.55
N ARG A 200 18.69 -15.23 27.90
CA ARG A 200 17.34 -14.77 27.49
C ARG A 200 16.27 -14.93 28.59
N ARG A 201 16.50 -15.75 29.61
CA ARG A 201 15.57 -15.89 30.76
C ARG A 201 15.74 -14.79 31.81
N ALA A 202 16.92 -14.19 31.93
CA ALA A 202 17.21 -13.15 32.92
C ALA A 202 16.75 -11.73 32.53
N LYS A 203 16.11 -11.51 31.37
CA LYS A 203 15.57 -10.20 30.91
C LYS A 203 14.05 -10.12 30.91
N LYS A 204 13.37 -11.03 31.61
CA LYS A 204 11.88 -11.08 31.68
C LYS A 204 11.37 -11.12 33.14
N GLU A 205 12.18 -10.70 34.11
CA GLU A 205 11.73 -10.35 35.47
C GLU A 205 11.84 -8.85 35.70
#